data_35b2d66243c6f26cdd29e03caa2945a0
#
_entry.id   35b2d66243c6f26cdd29e03caa2945a0
#
_cell.length_a   1.000
_cell.length_b   1.000
_cell.length_c   1.000
_cell.angle_alpha   90.00
_cell.angle_beta   90.00
_cell.angle_gamma   90.00
#
_symmetry.space_group_name_H-M   'P 1'
#
loop_
_entity.id
_entity.type
_entity.pdbx_description
1 polymer ?
#
loop_
_entity_poly.entity_id
_entity_poly.type
_entity_poly.pdbx_seq_one_letter_code
_entity_poly.pdbx_strand_id
1 'polypeptide(L)'
;MAATDVRTFDHLAARYDRISALLGAELRAWLMFHLPGRGDRALDLGCGTGLQTAMLADRYDEVLAVDLSGPMVEFARHRRPRSGVRYEQRDLRDVAPDTDGRFDLVFSAYTLHHVELDSALHRIRSLVRPGGQVLLVDVVDERQPVPRSWFRREAWRMFAGDLRYRRRPVRDAVELLGLQLDNDWLDHQNSDRLLPPGEWDARCRAVLTGATITPLRRARALDWRCCPPQG
;
A
#
# COMPACT_ATOMS: atom_id res chain seq x y z
N MET A 1 -12.83 -1.32 -18.75
CA MET A 1 -11.68 -1.84 -18.00
C MET A 1 -12.23 -2.78 -16.94
N ALA A 2 -11.84 -4.06 -16.94
CA ALA A 2 -12.26 -4.99 -15.91
C ALA A 2 -11.62 -4.53 -14.59
N ALA A 3 -12.46 -4.21 -13.60
CA ALA A 3 -12.00 -4.01 -12.24
C ALA A 3 -11.32 -5.31 -11.79
N THR A 4 -10.12 -5.22 -11.26
CA THR A 4 -9.47 -6.34 -10.56
C THR A 4 -10.48 -6.88 -9.56
N ASP A 5 -10.72 -8.20 -9.57
CA ASP A 5 -11.80 -8.78 -8.75
C ASP A 5 -11.42 -8.65 -7.27
N VAL A 6 -11.89 -7.59 -6.64
CA VAL A 6 -11.68 -7.28 -5.21
C VAL A 6 -12.14 -8.42 -4.30
N ARG A 7 -13.04 -9.32 -4.79
CA ARG A 7 -13.49 -10.51 -4.08
C ARG A 7 -12.36 -11.50 -3.75
N THR A 8 -11.22 -11.43 -4.44
CA THR A 8 -10.04 -12.22 -4.08
C THR A 8 -9.56 -11.94 -2.67
N PHE A 9 -9.72 -10.71 -2.17
CA PHE A 9 -9.33 -10.33 -0.81
C PHE A 9 -10.34 -10.71 0.27
N ASP A 10 -11.59 -11.01 -0.12
CA ASP A 10 -12.69 -11.22 0.83
C ASP A 10 -12.49 -12.43 1.74
N HIS A 11 -11.77 -13.48 1.28
CA HIS A 11 -11.41 -14.66 2.11
C HIS A 11 -9.93 -14.72 2.46
N LEU A 12 -9.14 -13.76 2.00
CA LEU A 12 -7.70 -13.75 2.21
C LEU A 12 -7.23 -12.78 3.31
N ALA A 13 -8.13 -11.99 3.95
CA ALA A 13 -7.74 -10.93 4.87
C ALA A 13 -6.72 -11.38 5.93
N ALA A 14 -6.97 -12.49 6.63
CA ALA A 14 -6.05 -13.00 7.65
C ALA A 14 -4.71 -13.49 7.06
N ARG A 15 -4.75 -14.11 5.87
CA ARG A 15 -3.55 -14.56 5.14
C ARG A 15 -2.76 -13.37 4.62
N TYR A 16 -3.44 -12.40 4.02
CA TYR A 16 -2.83 -11.16 3.55
C TYR A 16 -2.16 -10.39 4.70
N ASP A 17 -2.83 -10.28 5.85
CA ASP A 17 -2.26 -9.69 7.06
C ASP A 17 -0.95 -10.35 7.45
N ARG A 18 -0.92 -11.67 7.43
CA ARG A 18 0.27 -12.45 7.77
C ARG A 18 1.39 -12.27 6.74
N ILE A 19 1.07 -12.29 5.43
CA ILE A 19 2.04 -12.00 4.36
C ILE A 19 2.62 -10.59 4.56
N SER A 20 1.77 -9.59 4.76
CA SER A 20 2.17 -8.19 4.94
C SER A 20 3.04 -8.00 6.18
N ALA A 21 2.75 -8.72 7.27
CA ALA A 21 3.58 -8.72 8.46
C ALA A 21 4.97 -9.34 8.22
N LEU A 22 5.04 -10.44 7.46
CA LEU A 22 6.30 -11.16 7.18
C LEU A 22 7.17 -10.47 6.11
N LEU A 23 6.57 -9.89 5.08
CA LEU A 23 7.28 -9.27 3.95
C LEU A 23 7.44 -7.76 4.08
N GLY A 24 6.59 -7.08 4.85
CA GLY A 24 6.49 -5.63 4.90
C GLY A 24 7.59 -4.92 5.72
N ALA A 25 8.70 -5.58 6.08
CA ALA A 25 9.74 -4.97 6.91
C ALA A 25 10.38 -3.74 6.23
N GLU A 26 10.65 -3.84 4.94
CA GLU A 26 11.24 -2.73 4.16
C GLU A 26 10.30 -1.53 4.08
N LEU A 27 9.01 -1.77 3.77
CA LEU A 27 7.99 -0.73 3.79
C LEU A 27 7.87 -0.07 5.17
N ARG A 28 7.81 -0.87 6.24
CA ARG A 28 7.70 -0.32 7.61
C ARG A 28 8.90 0.52 7.99
N ALA A 29 10.11 0.07 7.66
CA ALA A 29 11.33 0.84 7.92
C ALA A 29 11.33 2.15 7.15
N TRP A 30 10.97 2.12 5.87
CA TRP A 30 10.87 3.33 5.04
C TRP A 30 9.79 4.28 5.57
N LEU A 31 8.60 3.77 5.89
CA LEU A 31 7.50 4.56 6.43
C LEU A 31 7.89 5.22 7.76
N MET A 32 8.49 4.46 8.69
CA MET A 32 8.96 5.00 9.97
C MET A 32 9.96 6.14 9.82
N PHE A 33 10.81 6.09 8.81
CA PHE A 33 11.80 7.14 8.52
C PHE A 33 11.16 8.40 7.93
N HIS A 34 10.12 8.25 7.10
CA HIS A 34 9.52 9.37 6.36
C HIS A 34 8.28 9.95 7.06
N LEU A 35 7.67 9.22 8.00
CA LEU A 35 6.55 9.76 8.77
C LEU A 35 7.01 10.97 9.60
N PRO A 36 6.28 12.11 9.52
CA PRO A 36 6.54 13.27 10.36
C PRO A 36 6.28 12.94 11.84
N GLY A 37 6.71 13.83 12.72
CA GLY A 37 6.62 13.62 14.16
C GLY A 37 5.18 13.43 14.64
N ARG A 38 4.31 14.40 14.37
CA ARG A 38 2.87 14.41 14.69
C ARG A 38 2.10 15.27 13.69
N GLY A 39 0.80 15.01 13.57
CA GLY A 39 -0.13 15.79 12.77
C GLY A 39 -1.56 15.59 13.23
N ASP A 40 -2.48 16.40 12.73
CA ASP A 40 -3.88 16.33 13.12
C ASP A 40 -4.59 15.19 12.35
N ARG A 41 -4.49 15.17 11.01
CA ARG A 41 -5.29 14.28 10.15
C ARG A 41 -4.48 13.53 9.12
N ALA A 42 -4.63 12.22 9.07
CA ALA A 42 -4.07 11.38 8.01
C ALA A 42 -5.17 10.64 7.23
N LEU A 43 -4.87 10.33 5.97
CA LEU A 43 -5.68 9.52 5.09
C LEU A 43 -4.86 8.30 4.65
N ASP A 44 -5.44 7.09 4.79
CA ASP A 44 -4.88 5.83 4.32
C ASP A 44 -5.77 5.27 3.19
N LEU A 45 -5.28 5.36 1.95
CA LEU A 45 -5.99 4.93 0.74
C LEU A 45 -5.61 3.48 0.38
N GLY A 46 -6.57 2.57 0.48
CA GLY A 46 -6.34 1.13 0.34
C GLY A 46 -5.72 0.55 1.62
N CYS A 47 -6.37 0.79 2.75
CA CYS A 47 -5.83 0.44 4.07
C CYS A 47 -5.70 -1.07 4.32
N GLY A 48 -6.38 -1.90 3.52
CA GLY A 48 -6.39 -3.35 3.66
C GLY A 48 -6.72 -3.79 5.08
N THR A 49 -5.85 -4.58 5.68
CA THR A 49 -6.02 -5.06 7.07
C THR A 49 -5.65 -4.03 8.16
N GLY A 50 -5.30 -2.79 7.79
CA GLY A 50 -5.00 -1.71 8.73
C GLY A 50 -3.62 -1.75 9.36
N LEU A 51 -2.67 -2.53 8.80
CA LEU A 51 -1.33 -2.67 9.37
C LEU A 51 -0.57 -1.35 9.38
N GLN A 52 -0.61 -0.59 8.29
CA GLN A 52 0.00 0.73 8.18
C GLN A 52 -0.86 1.80 8.85
N THR A 53 -2.18 1.69 8.77
CA THR A 53 -3.12 2.58 9.49
C THR A 53 -2.78 2.68 10.97
N ALA A 54 -2.43 1.56 11.63
CA ALA A 54 -2.03 1.55 13.04
C ALA A 54 -0.76 2.39 13.29
N MET A 55 0.19 2.40 12.34
CA MET A 55 1.41 3.23 12.44
C MET A 55 1.08 4.73 12.27
N LEU A 56 0.11 5.05 11.39
CA LEU A 56 -0.38 6.43 11.24
C LEU A 56 -1.08 6.90 12.51
N ALA A 57 -1.89 6.05 13.12
CA ALA A 57 -2.62 6.36 14.36
C ALA A 57 -1.70 6.62 15.58
N ASP A 58 -0.45 6.17 15.53
CA ASP A 58 0.55 6.50 16.55
C ASP A 58 1.10 7.95 16.39
N ARG A 59 0.76 8.64 15.29
CA ARG A 59 1.30 9.95 14.91
C ARG A 59 0.23 11.01 14.63
N TYR A 60 -0.99 10.60 14.29
CA TYR A 60 -2.08 11.50 13.92
C TYR A 60 -3.26 11.34 14.86
N ASP A 61 -3.91 12.45 15.17
CA ASP A 61 -5.07 12.45 16.07
C ASP A 61 -6.29 11.80 15.40
N GLU A 62 -6.46 12.02 14.09
CA GLU A 62 -7.51 11.41 13.28
C GLU A 62 -6.91 10.69 12.05
N VAL A 63 -7.34 9.47 11.80
CA VAL A 63 -7.00 8.71 10.60
C VAL A 63 -8.28 8.24 9.91
N LEU A 64 -8.50 8.70 8.68
CA LEU A 64 -9.48 8.10 7.79
C LEU A 64 -8.78 7.00 6.99
N ALA A 65 -9.26 5.76 7.11
CA ALA A 65 -8.72 4.60 6.43
C ALA A 65 -9.81 3.98 5.54
N VAL A 66 -9.59 3.98 4.23
CA VAL A 66 -10.58 3.49 3.26
C VAL A 66 -10.04 2.31 2.49
N ASP A 67 -10.89 1.31 2.25
CA ASP A 67 -10.62 0.18 1.36
C ASP A 67 -11.89 -0.25 0.65
N LEU A 68 -11.76 -0.75 -0.57
CA LEU A 68 -12.88 -1.21 -1.37
C LEU A 68 -13.43 -2.55 -0.85
N SER A 69 -12.59 -3.40 -0.24
CA SER A 69 -12.96 -4.69 0.32
C SER A 69 -13.58 -4.55 1.71
N GLY A 70 -14.86 -4.85 1.81
CA GLY A 70 -15.58 -4.89 3.10
C GLY A 70 -14.94 -5.83 4.13
N PRO A 71 -14.58 -7.08 3.76
CA PRO A 71 -13.91 -8.02 4.66
C PRO A 71 -12.53 -7.53 5.15
N MET A 72 -11.76 -6.81 4.32
CA MET A 72 -10.52 -6.18 4.77
C MET A 72 -10.78 -5.12 5.85
N VAL A 73 -11.74 -4.23 5.57
CA VAL A 73 -12.15 -3.17 6.51
C VAL A 73 -12.67 -3.76 7.83
N GLU A 74 -13.47 -4.80 7.76
CA GLU A 74 -14.00 -5.49 8.94
C GLU A 74 -12.87 -6.15 9.75
N PHE A 75 -11.94 -6.82 9.08
CA PHE A 75 -10.74 -7.36 9.70
C PHE A 75 -9.92 -6.26 10.40
N ALA A 76 -9.70 -5.12 9.73
CA ALA A 76 -8.97 -3.98 10.29
C ALA A 76 -9.64 -3.42 11.55
N ARG A 77 -10.97 -3.23 11.52
CA ARG A 77 -11.75 -2.77 12.67
C ARG A 77 -11.61 -3.68 13.89
N HIS A 78 -11.69 -5.00 13.68
CA HIS A 78 -11.59 -5.97 14.76
C HIS A 78 -10.16 -6.16 15.25
N ARG A 79 -9.20 -6.21 14.35
CA ARG A 79 -7.82 -6.56 14.69
C ARG A 79 -7.00 -5.37 15.19
N ARG A 80 -7.34 -4.15 14.72
CA ARG A 80 -6.58 -2.92 14.99
C ARG A 80 -7.49 -1.75 15.39
N PRO A 81 -8.35 -1.95 16.40
CA PRO A 81 -9.15 -0.86 16.92
C PRO A 81 -8.23 0.21 17.53
N ARG A 82 -8.39 1.46 17.13
CA ARG A 82 -7.65 2.61 17.67
C ARG A 82 -8.59 3.78 17.85
N SER A 83 -8.43 4.52 18.92
CA SER A 83 -9.08 5.82 19.08
C SER A 83 -8.61 6.76 17.95
N GLY A 84 -9.52 7.54 17.40
CA GLY A 84 -9.23 8.45 16.28
C GLY A 84 -9.13 7.79 14.91
N VAL A 85 -9.22 6.46 14.78
CA VAL A 85 -9.23 5.78 13.47
C VAL A 85 -10.65 5.47 13.04
N ARG A 86 -10.98 5.89 11.82
CA ARG A 86 -12.24 5.57 11.14
C ARG A 86 -11.94 4.71 9.91
N TYR A 87 -12.33 3.43 9.97
CA TYR A 87 -12.23 2.50 8.85
C TYR A 87 -13.53 2.52 8.05
N GLU A 88 -13.47 2.73 6.74
CA GLU A 88 -14.64 2.77 5.85
C GLU A 88 -14.46 1.84 4.65
N GLN A 89 -15.51 1.05 4.35
CA GLN A 89 -15.60 0.40 3.05
C GLN A 89 -15.99 1.45 2.02
N ARG A 90 -15.01 1.88 1.22
CA ARG A 90 -15.19 2.99 0.29
C ARG A 90 -14.15 2.93 -0.83
N ASP A 91 -14.56 3.27 -2.04
CA ASP A 91 -13.62 3.45 -3.14
C ASP A 91 -12.76 4.70 -2.89
N LEU A 92 -11.45 4.58 -3.09
CA LEU A 92 -10.54 5.71 -2.96
C LEU A 92 -10.88 6.87 -3.93
N ARG A 93 -11.58 6.56 -5.04
CA ARG A 93 -12.04 7.52 -6.03
C ARG A 93 -13.19 8.40 -5.52
N ASP A 94 -13.89 7.99 -4.47
CA ASP A 94 -15.00 8.72 -3.85
C ASP A 94 -14.55 9.62 -2.69
N VAL A 95 -13.27 9.55 -2.29
CA VAL A 95 -12.71 10.45 -1.28
C VAL A 95 -12.44 11.82 -1.94
N ALA A 96 -13.02 12.89 -1.41
CA ALA A 96 -12.95 14.20 -2.01
C ALA A 96 -12.74 15.33 -0.98
N PRO A 97 -12.03 16.42 -1.31
CA PRO A 97 -11.78 17.53 -0.38
C PRO A 97 -13.06 18.20 0.13
N ASP A 98 -14.11 18.22 -0.67
CA ASP A 98 -15.38 18.89 -0.34
C ASP A 98 -16.20 18.12 0.72
N THR A 99 -16.02 16.80 0.79
CA THR A 99 -16.74 15.93 1.74
C THR A 99 -15.88 15.53 2.93
N ASP A 100 -14.61 15.27 2.69
CA ASP A 100 -13.70 14.68 3.68
C ASP A 100 -12.68 15.70 4.22
N GLY A 101 -12.60 16.87 3.60
CA GLY A 101 -11.60 17.87 3.91
C GLY A 101 -10.21 17.50 3.36
N ARG A 102 -9.19 18.20 3.87
CA ARG A 102 -7.79 17.95 3.50
C ARG A 102 -7.02 17.36 4.68
N PHE A 103 -5.92 16.68 4.35
CA PHE A 103 -5.13 15.91 5.30
C PHE A 103 -3.69 16.42 5.39
N ASP A 104 -3.07 16.25 6.55
CA ASP A 104 -1.65 16.50 6.78
C ASP A 104 -0.79 15.48 6.05
N LEU A 105 -1.29 14.24 6.03
CA LEU A 105 -0.68 13.12 5.32
C LEU A 105 -1.73 12.41 4.49
N VAL A 106 -1.41 12.16 3.22
CA VAL A 106 -2.09 11.18 2.38
C VAL A 106 -1.11 10.03 2.14
N PHE A 107 -1.49 8.85 2.57
CA PHE A 107 -0.71 7.62 2.45
C PHE A 107 -1.44 6.59 1.58
N SER A 108 -0.69 5.83 0.81
CA SER A 108 -1.17 4.64 0.11
C SER A 108 -0.04 3.64 -0.09
N ALA A 109 -0.29 2.36 0.13
CA ALA A 109 0.68 1.31 -0.13
C ALA A 109 0.05 0.11 -0.84
N TYR A 110 0.67 -0.32 -1.96
CA TYR A 110 0.28 -1.50 -2.73
C TYR A 110 -1.19 -1.48 -3.20
N THR A 111 -1.65 -0.31 -3.65
CA THR A 111 -3.06 -0.08 -4.01
C THR A 111 -3.23 0.58 -5.37
N LEU A 112 -2.35 1.53 -5.73
CA LEU A 112 -2.57 2.40 -6.88
C LEU A 112 -2.46 1.66 -8.22
N HIS A 113 -1.82 0.49 -8.27
CA HIS A 113 -1.78 -0.36 -9.47
C HIS A 113 -3.15 -0.97 -9.84
N HIS A 114 -4.16 -0.88 -8.96
CA HIS A 114 -5.54 -1.31 -9.25
C HIS A 114 -6.40 -0.22 -9.88
N VAL A 115 -5.91 1.02 -9.98
CA VAL A 115 -6.65 2.17 -10.51
C VAL A 115 -5.87 2.87 -11.63
N GLU A 116 -6.51 3.83 -12.30
CA GLU A 116 -5.80 4.67 -13.25
C GLU A 116 -4.90 5.65 -12.47
N LEU A 117 -3.59 5.52 -12.65
CA LEU A 117 -2.58 6.17 -11.80
C LEU A 117 -2.66 7.70 -11.85
N ASP A 118 -2.77 8.29 -13.06
CA ASP A 118 -2.72 9.75 -13.20
C ASP A 118 -3.93 10.42 -12.52
N SER A 119 -5.12 9.84 -12.69
CA SER A 119 -6.34 10.30 -12.01
C SER A 119 -6.23 10.17 -10.49
N ALA A 120 -5.67 9.04 -10.01
CA ALA A 120 -5.44 8.82 -8.59
C ALA A 120 -4.45 9.84 -8.01
N LEU A 121 -3.35 10.13 -8.71
CA LEU A 121 -2.36 11.12 -8.28
C LEU A 121 -2.92 12.53 -8.22
N HIS A 122 -3.74 12.94 -9.21
CA HIS A 122 -4.42 14.25 -9.18
C HIS A 122 -5.36 14.35 -7.99
N ARG A 123 -6.11 13.29 -7.70
CA ARG A 123 -6.99 13.23 -6.52
C ARG A 123 -6.18 13.30 -5.23
N ILE A 124 -5.15 12.50 -5.07
CA ILE A 124 -4.24 12.51 -3.91
C ILE A 124 -3.70 13.93 -3.69
N ARG A 125 -3.22 14.58 -4.74
CA ARG A 125 -2.73 15.96 -4.65
C ARG A 125 -3.79 16.94 -4.15
N SER A 126 -5.07 16.76 -4.53
CA SER A 126 -6.17 17.61 -4.09
C SER A 126 -6.55 17.42 -2.61
N LEU A 127 -6.29 16.22 -2.08
CA LEU A 127 -6.63 15.83 -0.70
C LEU A 127 -5.59 16.26 0.33
N VAL A 128 -4.36 16.59 -0.09
CA VAL A 128 -3.32 17.04 0.82
C VAL A 128 -3.43 18.55 1.05
N ARG A 129 -3.30 19.01 2.30
CA ARG A 129 -3.30 20.42 2.63
C ARG A 129 -1.97 21.10 2.25
N PRO A 130 -1.94 22.43 2.06
CA PRO A 130 -0.68 23.14 1.91
C PRO A 130 0.27 22.86 3.10
N GLY A 131 1.53 22.53 2.80
CA GLY A 131 2.50 22.08 3.79
C GLY A 131 2.39 20.61 4.22
N GLY A 132 1.34 19.92 3.80
CA GLY A 132 1.15 18.47 4.04
C GLY A 132 2.04 17.59 3.20
N GLN A 133 1.98 16.29 3.43
CA GLN A 133 2.84 15.28 2.83
C GLN A 133 2.03 14.19 2.13
N VAL A 134 2.60 13.64 1.07
CA VAL A 134 2.12 12.44 0.39
C VAL A 134 3.20 11.38 0.49
N LEU A 135 2.87 10.20 0.98
CA LEU A 135 3.73 9.02 1.03
C LEU A 135 3.05 7.89 0.25
N LEU A 136 3.66 7.46 -0.84
CA LEU A 136 3.14 6.38 -1.67
C LEU A 136 4.16 5.26 -1.76
N VAL A 137 3.68 4.02 -1.75
CA VAL A 137 4.50 2.85 -2.09
C VAL A 137 3.70 1.95 -3.00
N ASP A 138 4.26 1.62 -4.16
CA ASP A 138 3.56 0.70 -5.06
C ASP A 138 4.50 -0.28 -5.75
N VAL A 139 3.95 -1.45 -6.11
CA VAL A 139 4.67 -2.47 -6.84
C VAL A 139 4.89 -2.03 -8.29
N VAL A 140 6.07 -2.35 -8.81
CA VAL A 140 6.45 -2.08 -10.20
C VAL A 140 7.17 -3.30 -10.77
N ASP A 141 6.96 -3.60 -12.04
CA ASP A 141 7.69 -4.67 -12.73
C ASP A 141 7.78 -4.38 -14.24
N GLU A 142 8.94 -4.61 -14.83
CA GLU A 142 9.16 -4.51 -16.28
C GLU A 142 8.63 -5.73 -17.04
N ARG A 143 8.42 -6.84 -16.32
CA ARG A 143 8.03 -8.12 -16.90
C ARG A 143 6.51 -8.27 -16.85
N GLN A 144 5.84 -7.93 -17.94
CA GLN A 144 4.39 -8.12 -18.03
C GLN A 144 4.05 -8.87 -19.32
N PRO A 145 3.21 -9.93 -19.29
CA PRO A 145 2.68 -10.59 -18.08
C PRO A 145 3.72 -11.47 -17.38
N VAL A 146 3.67 -11.56 -16.05
CA VAL A 146 4.54 -12.44 -15.28
C VAL A 146 3.86 -13.81 -15.11
N PRO A 147 4.42 -14.91 -15.65
CA PRO A 147 3.76 -16.20 -15.58
C PRO A 147 3.74 -16.78 -14.15
N ARG A 148 2.67 -17.50 -13.78
CA ARG A 148 2.53 -18.16 -12.48
C ARG A 148 3.75 -19.04 -12.11
N SER A 149 4.37 -19.69 -13.10
CA SER A 149 5.58 -20.50 -12.90
C SER A 149 6.75 -19.68 -12.35
N TRP A 150 6.83 -18.41 -12.71
CA TRP A 150 7.83 -17.49 -12.18
C TRP A 150 7.59 -17.20 -10.69
N PHE A 151 6.35 -16.87 -10.31
CA PHE A 151 5.99 -16.64 -8.90
C PHE A 151 6.24 -17.86 -8.03
N ARG A 152 5.88 -19.05 -8.52
CA ARG A 152 6.18 -20.32 -7.83
C ARG A 152 7.68 -20.55 -7.63
N ARG A 153 8.49 -20.32 -8.66
CA ARG A 153 9.96 -20.46 -8.55
C ARG A 153 10.53 -19.43 -7.57
N GLU A 154 10.02 -18.21 -7.60
CA GLU A 154 10.46 -17.16 -6.68
C GLU A 154 10.10 -17.50 -5.22
N ALA A 155 8.91 -18.02 -4.96
CA ALA A 155 8.50 -18.50 -3.64
C ALA A 155 9.46 -19.56 -3.09
N TRP A 156 9.80 -20.56 -3.89
CA TRP A 156 10.77 -21.59 -3.53
C TRP A 156 12.19 -21.03 -3.34
N ARG A 157 12.61 -20.09 -4.17
CA ARG A 157 13.91 -19.44 -4.03
C ARG A 157 14.00 -18.63 -2.73
N MET A 158 12.93 -17.92 -2.38
CA MET A 158 12.84 -17.18 -1.11
C MET A 158 12.90 -18.14 0.09
N PHE A 159 12.11 -19.21 0.04
CA PHE A 159 12.10 -20.23 1.10
C PHE A 159 13.49 -20.85 1.31
N ALA A 160 14.15 -21.27 0.23
CA ALA A 160 15.52 -21.80 0.30
C ALA A 160 16.51 -20.77 0.87
N GLY A 161 16.35 -19.49 0.51
CA GLY A 161 17.15 -18.39 1.06
C GLY A 161 16.88 -18.17 2.54
N ASP A 162 15.64 -18.25 2.99
CA ASP A 162 15.28 -18.12 4.40
C ASP A 162 15.90 -19.24 5.23
N LEU A 163 15.86 -20.48 4.75
CA LEU A 163 16.51 -21.61 5.42
C LEU A 163 18.03 -21.48 5.44
N ARG A 164 18.63 -21.16 4.29
CA ARG A 164 20.10 -21.06 4.16
C ARG A 164 20.71 -19.96 5.01
N TYR A 165 20.07 -18.80 5.05
CA TYR A 165 20.58 -17.60 5.72
C TYR A 165 19.89 -17.29 7.04
N ARG A 166 19.02 -18.17 7.51
CA ARG A 166 18.25 -18.02 8.78
C ARG A 166 17.55 -16.64 8.88
N ARG A 167 17.01 -16.17 7.77
CA ARG A 167 16.36 -14.83 7.69
C ARG A 167 15.06 -14.78 8.49
N ARG A 168 14.38 -15.92 8.61
CA ARG A 168 13.12 -16.09 9.35
C ARG A 168 13.13 -17.40 10.14
N PRO A 169 12.33 -17.50 11.22
CA PRO A 169 12.01 -18.78 11.83
C PRO A 169 11.47 -19.76 10.77
N VAL A 170 11.83 -21.05 10.89
CA VAL A 170 11.41 -22.08 9.91
C VAL A 170 9.89 -22.12 9.75
N ARG A 171 9.15 -22.00 10.86
CA ARG A 171 7.69 -21.94 10.84
C ARG A 171 7.17 -20.82 9.94
N ASP A 172 7.70 -19.63 10.08
CA ASP A 172 7.30 -18.45 9.29
C ASP A 172 7.69 -18.60 7.82
N ALA A 173 8.84 -19.22 7.51
CA ALA A 173 9.27 -19.50 6.15
C ALA A 173 8.36 -20.52 5.46
N VAL A 174 7.94 -21.58 6.16
CA VAL A 174 6.98 -22.59 5.65
C VAL A 174 5.61 -21.96 5.43
N GLU A 175 5.12 -21.18 6.39
CA GLU A 175 3.85 -20.47 6.28
C GLU A 175 3.84 -19.53 5.07
N LEU A 176 4.89 -18.71 4.91
CA LEU A 176 5.03 -17.80 3.78
C LEU A 176 5.08 -18.52 2.44
N LEU A 177 5.79 -19.64 2.36
CA LEU A 177 5.81 -20.49 1.15
C LEU A 177 4.40 -20.97 0.80
N GLY A 178 3.65 -21.49 1.78
CA GLY A 178 2.26 -21.93 1.58
C GLY A 178 1.34 -20.83 1.09
N LEU A 179 1.48 -19.62 1.65
CA LEU A 179 0.72 -18.45 1.23
C LEU A 179 1.06 -18.01 -0.20
N GLN A 180 2.34 -18.02 -0.56
CA GLN A 180 2.79 -17.62 -1.91
C GLN A 180 2.49 -18.65 -3.00
N LEU A 181 2.25 -19.90 -2.63
CA LEU A 181 1.85 -20.98 -3.57
C LEU A 181 0.33 -21.14 -3.66
N ASP A 182 -0.43 -20.41 -2.86
CA ASP A 182 -1.89 -20.41 -2.90
C ASP A 182 -2.39 -19.95 -4.30
N ASN A 183 -3.39 -20.65 -4.84
CA ASN A 183 -3.85 -20.38 -6.20
C ASN A 183 -4.54 -19.02 -6.32
N ASP A 184 -5.35 -18.63 -5.35
CA ASP A 184 -6.05 -17.35 -5.37
C ASP A 184 -5.06 -16.18 -5.27
N TRP A 185 -4.00 -16.34 -4.45
CA TRP A 185 -2.91 -15.38 -4.40
C TRP A 185 -2.12 -15.30 -5.70
N LEU A 186 -1.84 -16.44 -6.35
CA LEU A 186 -1.16 -16.48 -7.65
C LEU A 186 -2.01 -15.85 -8.77
N ASP A 187 -3.34 -16.05 -8.73
CA ASP A 187 -4.27 -15.43 -9.68
C ASP A 187 -4.32 -13.92 -9.51
N HIS A 188 -4.39 -13.46 -8.27
CA HIS A 188 -4.31 -12.04 -7.95
C HIS A 188 -3.03 -11.41 -8.51
N GLN A 189 -1.86 -11.96 -8.17
CA GLN A 189 -0.57 -11.45 -8.66
C GLN A 189 -0.45 -11.49 -10.20
N ASN A 190 -1.11 -12.45 -10.86
CA ASN A 190 -1.09 -12.56 -12.32
C ASN A 190 -2.07 -11.60 -13.01
N SER A 191 -3.08 -11.11 -12.29
CA SER A 191 -4.07 -10.15 -12.80
C SER A 191 -3.61 -8.69 -12.71
N ASP A 192 -2.61 -8.40 -11.86
CA ASP A 192 -2.11 -7.05 -11.66
C ASP A 192 -1.42 -6.51 -12.91
N ARG A 193 -1.75 -5.27 -13.26
CA ARG A 193 -1.11 -4.54 -14.35
C ARG A 193 -0.10 -3.55 -13.78
N LEU A 194 1.10 -4.05 -13.53
CA LEU A 194 2.17 -3.27 -12.97
C LEU A 194 2.82 -2.40 -14.05
N LEU A 195 3.17 -1.18 -13.70
CA LEU A 195 3.94 -0.30 -14.58
C LEU A 195 5.43 -0.62 -14.49
N PRO A 196 6.19 -0.42 -15.60
CA PRO A 196 7.64 -0.37 -15.51
C PRO A 196 8.10 0.72 -14.54
N PRO A 197 9.19 0.50 -13.78
CA PRO A 197 9.68 1.46 -12.80
C PRO A 197 9.87 2.88 -13.34
N GLY A 198 10.48 3.02 -14.52
CA GLY A 198 10.72 4.33 -15.15
C GLY A 198 9.44 5.05 -15.55
N GLU A 199 8.40 4.31 -16.00
CA GLU A 199 7.11 4.89 -16.35
C GLU A 199 6.36 5.35 -15.10
N TRP A 200 6.34 4.54 -14.03
CA TRP A 200 5.75 4.93 -12.75
C TRP A 200 6.40 6.20 -12.20
N ASP A 201 7.75 6.23 -12.20
CA ASP A 201 8.52 7.39 -11.73
C ASP A 201 8.20 8.66 -12.53
N ALA A 202 8.08 8.55 -13.86
CA ALA A 202 7.78 9.69 -14.74
C ALA A 202 6.38 10.24 -14.49
N ARG A 203 5.35 9.36 -14.42
CA ARG A 203 3.96 9.77 -14.15
C ARG A 203 3.84 10.43 -12.77
N CYS A 204 4.46 9.85 -11.75
CA CYS A 204 4.45 10.44 -10.42
C CYS A 204 5.06 11.84 -10.39
N ARG A 205 6.23 12.04 -11.02
CA ARG A 205 6.87 13.37 -11.08
C ARG A 205 6.12 14.39 -11.91
N ALA A 206 5.36 13.96 -12.91
CA ALA A 206 4.53 14.86 -13.72
C ALA A 206 3.42 15.53 -12.88
N VAL A 207 2.83 14.82 -11.94
CA VAL A 207 1.74 15.32 -11.07
C VAL A 207 2.27 15.87 -9.75
N LEU A 208 3.21 15.16 -9.12
CA LEU A 208 3.82 15.50 -7.83
C LEU A 208 5.25 16.03 -8.06
N THR A 209 5.34 17.21 -8.67
CA THR A 209 6.61 17.82 -9.05
C THR A 209 7.51 18.00 -7.83
N GLY A 210 8.79 17.56 -7.95
CA GLY A 210 9.74 17.61 -6.86
C GLY A 210 9.67 16.40 -5.90
N ALA A 211 8.87 15.38 -6.21
CA ALA A 211 8.82 14.16 -5.41
C ALA A 211 10.16 13.44 -5.39
N THR A 212 10.56 12.99 -4.21
CA THR A 212 11.68 12.07 -4.00
C THR A 212 11.20 10.63 -4.15
N ILE A 213 11.81 9.87 -5.05
CA ILE A 213 11.47 8.47 -5.29
C ILE A 213 12.62 7.57 -4.88
N THR A 214 12.34 6.63 -4.00
CA THR A 214 13.28 5.64 -3.48
C THR A 214 12.96 4.26 -4.06
N PRO A 215 13.92 3.59 -4.73
CA PRO A 215 13.71 2.22 -5.17
C PRO A 215 13.70 1.27 -3.96
N LEU A 216 12.65 0.45 -3.86
CA LEU A 216 12.57 -0.70 -2.99
C LEU A 216 12.69 -1.98 -3.82
N ARG A 217 12.84 -3.14 -3.16
CA ARG A 217 13.16 -4.41 -3.84
C ARG A 217 12.27 -4.73 -5.07
N ARG A 218 10.97 -4.52 -4.99
CA ARG A 218 9.98 -4.72 -6.07
C ARG A 218 8.91 -3.62 -6.07
N ALA A 219 9.28 -2.46 -5.58
CA ALA A 219 8.37 -1.34 -5.44
C ALA A 219 9.11 -0.02 -5.68
N ARG A 220 8.33 1.04 -5.78
CA ARG A 220 8.77 2.42 -5.67
C ARG A 220 8.11 3.05 -4.46
N ALA A 221 8.89 3.77 -3.70
CA ALA A 221 8.40 4.57 -2.59
C ALA A 221 8.60 6.05 -2.93
N LEU A 222 7.57 6.86 -2.70
CA LEU A 222 7.54 8.27 -3.03
C LEU A 222 7.24 9.11 -1.79
N ASP A 223 8.04 10.13 -1.59
CA ASP A 223 7.80 11.21 -0.61
C ASP A 223 7.67 12.54 -1.36
N TRP A 224 6.55 13.21 -1.17
CA TRP A 224 6.28 14.51 -1.74
C TRP A 224 5.65 15.45 -0.70
N ARG A 225 6.07 16.71 -0.71
CA ARG A 225 5.49 17.75 0.14
C ARG A 225 4.78 18.80 -0.69
N CYS A 226 3.54 19.09 -0.29
CA CYS A 226 2.79 20.17 -0.87
C CYS A 226 3.43 21.51 -0.46
N CYS A 227 3.78 22.35 -1.42
CA CYS A 227 4.30 23.68 -1.12
C CYS A 227 3.30 24.46 -0.26
N PRO A 228 3.75 25.14 0.80
CA PRO A 228 2.90 26.09 1.50
C PRO A 228 2.45 27.20 0.53
N PRO A 229 1.29 27.85 0.77
CA PRO A 229 0.90 29.00 -0.02
C PRO A 229 2.01 30.05 0.08
N GLN A 230 2.40 30.60 -1.07
CA GLN A 230 3.26 31.78 -1.08
C GLN A 230 2.43 32.92 -0.49
N GLY A 231 2.83 33.41 0.69
CA GLY A 231 2.21 34.53 1.37
C GLY A 231 2.32 35.83 0.56
#